data_4514ac73a8ded45b1c6263d8ccdab9f1
#
_entry.id   4514ac73a8ded45b1c6263d8ccdab9f1
#
_cell.length_a   1.000
_cell.length_b   1.000
_cell.length_c   1.000
_cell.angle_alpha   90.00
_cell.angle_beta   90.00
_cell.angle_gamma   90.00
#
_symmetry.space_group_name_H-M   'P 1'
#
loop_
_entity.id
_entity.type
_entity.pdbx_description
1 polymer ?
#
loop_
_entity_poly.entity_id
_entity_poly.type
_entity_poly.pdbx_seq_one_letter_code
_entity_poly.pdbx_strand_id
1 'polypeptide(L)'
;MRISEFGKQKLKSLFSFLNSQFAIHQWQLPRHFSLSQQRVLFLLTLFILGLLYFRFYDHSLPSPSPGIVREFVVELSGEVAHPAIYIFENPPTLKEAIEKAGGLMGEVPFLSPASSETLETGTLVRITKGSRLIPTAVPSPKGGAEGEEVEDIRITISSMDANKLLVFGLPLDLNRVSVEDLCLIPGIGDSLAREIVTYRETRTGFRSVGEMKNVKGIGEKKYQALKSFFTVSKPYKTDHSGGGPE
;
A
#
# COMPACT_ATOMS: atom_id res chain seq x y z
N MET A 1 2.22 23.57 -34.87
CA MET A 1 0.85 23.18 -35.25
C MET A 1 0.88 22.04 -36.28
N ARG A 2 1.39 20.85 -35.92
CA ARG A 2 1.48 19.66 -36.84
C ARG A 2 1.40 18.31 -36.13
N ILE A 3 0.78 18.24 -34.94
CA ILE A 3 0.70 16.98 -34.16
C ILE A 3 -0.69 16.32 -34.23
N SER A 4 -1.73 16.97 -34.77
CA SER A 4 -3.10 16.45 -34.81
C SER A 4 -3.43 15.55 -36.02
N GLU A 5 -2.66 15.60 -37.09
CA GLU A 5 -2.94 14.83 -38.33
C GLU A 5 -2.45 13.38 -38.21
N PHE A 6 -1.33 13.15 -37.52
CA PHE A 6 -0.74 11.80 -37.37
C PHE A 6 -1.61 10.87 -36.51
N GLY A 7 -2.31 11.43 -35.51
CA GLY A 7 -3.23 10.69 -34.65
C GLY A 7 -4.50 10.24 -35.40
N LYS A 8 -5.03 11.08 -36.26
CA LYS A 8 -6.23 10.78 -37.03
C LYS A 8 -6.00 9.75 -38.13
N GLN A 9 -4.81 9.71 -38.72
CA GLN A 9 -4.45 8.68 -39.72
C GLN A 9 -4.26 7.30 -39.09
N LYS A 10 -3.63 7.24 -37.90
CA LYS A 10 -3.45 5.99 -37.15
C LYS A 10 -4.78 5.43 -36.62
N LEU A 11 -5.71 6.31 -36.24
CA LEU A 11 -7.06 5.90 -35.81
C LEU A 11 -7.89 5.37 -37.02
N LYS A 12 -7.79 6.00 -38.17
CA LYS A 12 -8.46 5.52 -39.40
C LYS A 12 -7.90 4.18 -39.89
N SER A 13 -6.59 3.95 -39.78
CA SER A 13 -5.99 2.66 -40.14
C SER A 13 -6.35 1.54 -39.17
N LEU A 14 -6.46 1.83 -37.88
CA LEU A 14 -6.95 0.89 -36.87
C LEU A 14 -8.43 0.55 -37.08
N PHE A 15 -9.25 1.53 -37.39
CA PHE A 15 -10.67 1.31 -37.70
C PHE A 15 -10.87 0.53 -39.00
N SER A 16 -10.03 0.78 -40.01
CA SER A 16 -10.02 0.02 -41.26
C SER A 16 -9.56 -1.42 -41.04
N PHE A 17 -8.54 -1.64 -40.21
CA PHE A 17 -8.05 -2.97 -39.86
C PHE A 17 -9.06 -3.76 -39.04
N LEU A 18 -9.70 -3.14 -38.04
CA LEU A 18 -10.79 -3.73 -37.27
C LEU A 18 -12.00 -4.09 -38.20
N ASN A 19 -12.33 -3.22 -39.14
CA ASN A 19 -13.44 -3.48 -40.07
C ASN A 19 -13.10 -4.56 -41.11
N SER A 20 -11.84 -4.77 -41.46
CA SER A 20 -11.41 -5.86 -42.37
C SER A 20 -11.30 -7.22 -41.66
N GLN A 21 -11.01 -7.25 -40.37
CA GLN A 21 -11.02 -8.49 -39.55
C GLN A 21 -12.46 -8.90 -39.15
N PHE A 22 -13.37 -7.92 -39.06
CA PHE A 22 -14.81 -8.14 -38.97
C PHE A 22 -15.48 -8.15 -40.34
N ALA A 23 -14.82 -8.63 -41.40
CA ALA A 23 -15.51 -9.19 -42.52
C ALA A 23 -16.34 -10.35 -41.95
N ILE A 24 -17.54 -9.99 -41.54
CA ILE A 24 -18.61 -10.85 -41.06
C ILE A 24 -18.71 -11.96 -42.07
N HIS A 25 -18.10 -13.09 -41.75
CA HIS A 25 -18.54 -14.35 -42.29
C HIS A 25 -20.05 -14.28 -42.12
N GLN A 26 -20.78 -14.13 -43.23
CA GLN A 26 -22.23 -14.15 -43.20
C GLN A 26 -22.65 -15.45 -42.54
N TRP A 27 -22.84 -15.39 -41.24
CA TRP A 27 -23.58 -16.38 -40.50
C TRP A 27 -24.99 -16.24 -41.07
N GLN A 28 -25.28 -16.99 -42.16
CA GLN A 28 -26.63 -17.26 -42.56
C GLN A 28 -27.26 -18.06 -41.40
N LEU A 29 -27.69 -17.32 -40.38
CA LEU A 29 -28.58 -17.88 -39.36
C LEU A 29 -29.78 -18.45 -40.09
N PRO A 30 -30.06 -19.75 -39.91
CA PRO A 30 -31.22 -20.37 -40.57
C PRO A 30 -32.46 -19.52 -40.22
N ARG A 31 -33.21 -19.09 -41.19
CA ARG A 31 -34.40 -18.22 -41.10
C ARG A 31 -35.59 -18.92 -40.40
N HIS A 32 -35.33 -19.72 -39.37
CA HIS A 32 -36.36 -20.50 -38.69
C HIS A 32 -36.84 -19.91 -37.38
N PHE A 33 -36.25 -18.76 -36.98
CA PHE A 33 -36.69 -18.11 -35.75
C PHE A 33 -37.67 -16.97 -36.07
N SER A 34 -38.91 -17.10 -35.60
CA SER A 34 -39.90 -16.04 -35.61
C SER A 34 -39.33 -14.81 -34.86
N LEU A 35 -39.74 -13.59 -35.27
CA LEU A 35 -39.35 -12.32 -34.63
C LEU A 35 -39.62 -12.33 -33.13
N SER A 36 -40.65 -13.05 -32.68
CA SER A 36 -40.96 -13.25 -31.25
C SER A 36 -39.89 -14.10 -30.55
N GLN A 37 -39.36 -15.14 -31.20
CA GLN A 37 -38.30 -16.00 -30.64
C GLN A 37 -36.95 -15.27 -30.57
N GLN A 38 -36.65 -14.39 -31.54
CA GLN A 38 -35.45 -13.57 -31.50
C GLN A 38 -35.49 -12.58 -30.31
N ARG A 39 -36.64 -11.98 -30.00
CA ARG A 39 -36.84 -11.11 -28.83
C ARG A 39 -36.64 -11.86 -27.52
N VAL A 40 -37.16 -13.07 -27.42
CA VAL A 40 -36.98 -13.92 -26.24
C VAL A 40 -35.50 -14.28 -26.02
N LEU A 41 -34.80 -14.69 -27.08
CA LEU A 41 -33.38 -14.99 -27.03
C LEU A 41 -32.53 -13.76 -26.62
N PHE A 42 -32.86 -12.58 -27.16
CA PHE A 42 -32.19 -11.34 -26.81
C PHE A 42 -32.41 -10.97 -25.34
N LEU A 43 -33.64 -11.09 -24.85
CA LEU A 43 -33.92 -10.85 -23.42
C LEU A 43 -33.24 -11.87 -22.51
N LEU A 44 -33.16 -13.13 -22.92
CA LEU A 44 -32.47 -14.17 -22.16
C LEU A 44 -30.96 -13.93 -22.11
N THR A 45 -30.33 -13.54 -23.21
CA THR A 45 -28.91 -13.17 -23.23
C THR A 45 -28.62 -11.94 -22.36
N LEU A 46 -29.49 -10.94 -22.40
CA LEU A 46 -29.38 -9.74 -21.59
C LEU A 46 -29.58 -10.06 -20.08
N PHE A 47 -30.47 -10.97 -19.75
CA PHE A 47 -30.68 -11.47 -18.41
C PHE A 47 -29.46 -12.26 -17.90
N ILE A 48 -28.89 -13.16 -18.72
CA ILE A 48 -27.67 -13.91 -18.37
C ILE A 48 -26.48 -12.97 -18.18
N LEU A 49 -26.31 -11.98 -19.07
CA LEU A 49 -25.29 -10.93 -18.92
C LEU A 49 -25.48 -10.12 -17.64
N GLY A 50 -26.73 -9.80 -17.30
CA GLY A 50 -27.07 -9.14 -16.04
C GLY A 50 -26.73 -9.99 -14.81
N LEU A 51 -27.02 -11.30 -14.84
CA LEU A 51 -26.64 -12.22 -13.78
C LEU A 51 -25.11 -12.38 -13.66
N LEU A 52 -24.40 -12.48 -14.76
CA LEU A 52 -22.94 -12.53 -14.78
C LEU A 52 -22.36 -11.22 -14.26
N TYR A 53 -22.88 -10.07 -14.69
CA TYR A 53 -22.47 -8.77 -14.16
C TYR A 53 -22.71 -8.69 -12.65
N PHE A 54 -23.88 -9.12 -12.16
CA PHE A 54 -24.19 -9.14 -10.73
C PHE A 54 -23.24 -10.09 -9.98
N ARG A 55 -22.96 -11.26 -10.51
CA ARG A 55 -22.04 -12.23 -9.91
C ARG A 55 -20.58 -11.76 -9.93
N PHE A 56 -20.14 -11.03 -10.97
CA PHE A 56 -18.81 -10.42 -11.03
C PHE A 56 -18.71 -9.15 -10.20
N TYR A 57 -19.82 -8.41 -10.05
CA TYR A 57 -19.87 -7.21 -9.23
C TYR A 57 -19.90 -7.52 -7.72
N ASP A 58 -20.40 -8.69 -7.33
CA ASP A 58 -20.34 -9.21 -5.97
C ASP A 58 -19.02 -9.94 -5.65
N HIS A 59 -17.97 -9.73 -6.45
CA HIS A 59 -16.62 -10.06 -6.00
C HIS A 59 -16.24 -9.08 -4.88
N SER A 60 -16.85 -9.31 -3.72
CA SER A 60 -16.23 -8.97 -2.45
C SER A 60 -14.84 -9.61 -2.49
N LEU A 61 -13.81 -8.76 -2.57
CA LEU A 61 -12.45 -9.18 -2.27
C LEU A 61 -12.51 -10.09 -1.04
N PRO A 62 -11.81 -11.22 -1.02
CA PRO A 62 -11.90 -12.15 0.08
C PRO A 62 -11.68 -11.39 1.38
N SER A 63 -12.73 -11.28 2.19
CA SER A 63 -12.61 -10.80 3.55
C SER A 63 -11.60 -11.72 4.23
N PRO A 64 -10.56 -11.21 4.89
CA PRO A 64 -9.61 -12.06 5.59
C PRO A 64 -10.40 -12.95 6.54
N SER A 65 -10.31 -14.26 6.33
CA SER A 65 -11.03 -15.26 7.12
C SER A 65 -10.68 -15.11 8.59
N PRO A 66 -11.63 -15.12 9.53
CA PRO A 66 -11.33 -15.09 10.96
C PRO A 66 -10.80 -16.46 11.40
N GLY A 67 -9.55 -16.71 11.17
CA GLY A 67 -8.88 -17.99 11.44
C GLY A 67 -7.46 -18.04 10.92
N ILE A 68 -6.99 -16.96 10.29
CA ILE A 68 -5.63 -16.84 9.80
C ILE A 68 -4.72 -16.67 11.01
N VAL A 69 -3.80 -17.61 11.16
CA VAL A 69 -2.54 -17.39 11.87
C VAL A 69 -2.12 -15.95 11.52
N ARG A 70 -2.03 -15.08 12.52
CA ARG A 70 -1.65 -13.68 12.28
C ARG A 70 -0.20 -13.67 11.86
N GLU A 71 0.01 -13.78 10.55
CA GLU A 71 1.34 -13.65 9.99
C GLU A 71 1.80 -12.20 10.17
N PHE A 72 2.97 -12.03 10.77
CA PHE A 72 3.59 -10.73 10.92
C PHE A 72 4.51 -10.49 9.72
N VAL A 73 4.20 -9.49 8.93
CA VAL A 73 4.94 -9.11 7.72
C VAL A 73 5.82 -7.92 8.06
N VAL A 74 7.13 -8.09 7.88
CA VAL A 74 8.13 -7.05 8.15
C VAL A 74 9.06 -6.93 6.95
N GLU A 75 9.28 -5.72 6.47
CA GLU A 75 10.25 -5.44 5.42
C GLU A 75 11.56 -4.96 6.03
N LEU A 76 12.67 -5.59 5.63
CA LEU A 76 14.01 -5.13 5.96
C LEU A 76 14.70 -4.59 4.72
N SER A 77 15.32 -3.41 4.82
CA SER A 77 16.02 -2.76 3.72
C SER A 77 17.29 -2.05 4.20
N GLY A 78 18.24 -1.85 3.28
CA GLY A 78 19.52 -1.20 3.57
C GLY A 78 20.63 -2.19 3.90
N GLU A 79 21.44 -1.89 4.92
CA GLU A 79 22.68 -2.60 5.28
C GLU A 79 22.43 -3.93 6.02
N VAL A 80 21.66 -4.83 5.40
CA VAL A 80 21.43 -6.22 5.84
C VAL A 80 21.88 -7.19 4.76
N ALA A 81 22.24 -8.40 5.14
CA ALA A 81 22.75 -9.39 4.20
C ALA A 81 21.73 -9.73 3.09
N HIS A 82 20.47 -9.85 3.42
CA HIS A 82 19.38 -10.15 2.49
C HIS A 82 18.20 -9.21 2.68
N PRO A 83 18.19 -8.03 2.02
CA PRO A 83 17.04 -7.13 2.05
C PRO A 83 15.82 -7.79 1.39
N ALA A 84 14.74 -7.97 2.14
CA ALA A 84 13.50 -8.61 1.66
C ALA A 84 12.31 -8.35 2.61
N ILE A 85 11.14 -8.85 2.20
CA ILE A 85 9.97 -8.93 3.07
C ILE A 85 9.95 -10.32 3.73
N TYR A 86 9.87 -10.33 5.05
CA TYR A 86 9.86 -11.51 5.88
C TYR A 86 8.51 -11.70 6.55
N ILE A 87 8.09 -12.96 6.63
CA ILE A 87 6.85 -13.37 7.29
C ILE A 87 7.20 -14.16 8.54
N PHE A 88 6.57 -13.82 9.67
CA PHE A 88 6.75 -14.46 10.97
C PHE A 88 5.40 -14.95 11.50
N GLU A 89 5.41 -16.06 12.22
CA GLU A 89 4.20 -16.62 12.86
C GLU A 89 3.84 -15.87 14.16
N ASN A 90 4.85 -15.29 14.82
CA ASN A 90 4.71 -14.52 16.05
C ASN A 90 5.28 -13.11 15.86
N PRO A 91 4.89 -12.13 16.71
CA PRO A 91 5.46 -10.79 16.65
C PRO A 91 6.97 -10.85 16.82
N PRO A 92 7.77 -10.55 15.78
CA PRO A 92 9.22 -10.64 15.87
C PRO A 92 9.78 -9.45 16.63
N THR A 93 10.89 -9.66 17.31
CA THR A 93 11.73 -8.57 17.77
C THR A 93 12.58 -8.02 16.63
N LEU A 94 13.06 -6.80 16.77
CA LEU A 94 13.96 -6.20 15.78
C LEU A 94 15.21 -7.07 15.57
N LYS A 95 15.72 -7.68 16.64
CA LYS A 95 16.87 -8.60 16.57
C LYS A 95 16.57 -9.85 15.75
N GLU A 96 15.44 -10.51 16.02
CA GLU A 96 15.03 -11.71 15.27
C GLU A 96 14.80 -11.40 13.77
N ALA A 97 14.26 -10.22 13.47
CA ALA A 97 14.06 -9.80 12.10
C ALA A 97 15.41 -9.63 11.37
N ILE A 98 16.38 -8.97 11.98
CA ILE A 98 17.72 -8.79 11.43
C ILE A 98 18.46 -10.12 11.30
N GLU A 99 18.38 -11.01 12.31
CA GLU A 99 18.99 -12.33 12.24
C GLU A 99 18.40 -13.17 11.09
N LYS A 100 17.09 -13.12 10.89
CA LYS A 100 16.43 -13.80 9.77
C LYS A 100 16.87 -13.27 8.41
N ALA A 101 17.24 -11.99 8.33
CA ALA A 101 17.81 -11.35 7.14
C ALA A 101 19.31 -11.65 6.92
N GLY A 102 19.90 -12.54 7.73
CA GLY A 102 21.31 -12.90 7.64
C GLY A 102 22.25 -11.97 8.42
N GLY A 103 21.73 -11.09 9.25
CA GLY A 103 22.49 -10.13 10.04
C GLY A 103 22.77 -8.81 9.32
N LEU A 104 23.52 -7.95 10.01
CA LEU A 104 23.99 -6.66 9.48
C LEU A 104 25.20 -6.87 8.55
N MET A 105 25.31 -6.05 7.52
CA MET A 105 26.52 -6.00 6.70
C MET A 105 27.61 -5.19 7.43
N GLY A 106 28.61 -5.88 7.99
CA GLY A 106 29.75 -5.28 8.72
C GLY A 106 29.91 -5.80 10.14
N GLU A 107 31.10 -5.60 10.73
CA GLU A 107 31.46 -6.04 12.07
C GLU A 107 30.96 -5.09 13.19
N VAL A 108 29.83 -4.42 12.98
CA VAL A 108 29.34 -3.48 14.00
C VAL A 108 28.51 -4.25 15.02
N PRO A 109 28.91 -4.23 16.29
CA PRO A 109 28.14 -4.92 17.34
C PRO A 109 26.76 -4.25 17.48
N PHE A 110 25.70 -5.04 17.24
CA PHE A 110 24.33 -4.62 17.40
C PHE A 110 23.97 -4.51 18.91
N LEU A 111 24.38 -3.42 19.50
CA LEU A 111 24.10 -3.06 20.91
C LEU A 111 23.10 -1.90 20.97
N SER A 112 21.98 -2.00 20.28
CA SER A 112 20.90 -1.03 20.42
C SER A 112 19.92 -1.45 21.52
N PRO A 113 19.54 -0.57 22.46
CA PRO A 113 18.47 -0.84 23.43
C PRO A 113 17.12 -1.14 22.75
N ALA A 114 16.93 -0.72 21.49
CA ALA A 114 15.77 -1.02 20.68
C ALA A 114 15.73 -2.49 20.15
N SER A 115 16.77 -3.30 20.40
CA SER A 115 16.83 -4.69 19.90
C SER A 115 15.72 -5.59 20.46
N SER A 116 15.14 -5.26 21.59
CA SER A 116 14.05 -6.00 22.25
C SER A 116 12.65 -5.46 21.88
N GLU A 117 12.57 -4.42 21.04
CA GLU A 117 11.29 -3.87 20.61
C GLU A 117 10.61 -4.86 19.65
N THR A 118 9.34 -5.16 19.94
CA THR A 118 8.50 -6.01 19.11
C THR A 118 7.97 -5.22 17.91
N LEU A 119 8.15 -5.77 16.72
CA LEU A 119 7.70 -5.15 15.49
C LEU A 119 6.23 -5.50 15.21
N GLU A 120 5.47 -4.50 14.80
CA GLU A 120 4.11 -4.69 14.33
C GLU A 120 4.10 -5.17 12.88
N THR A 121 3.02 -5.85 12.47
CA THR A 121 2.85 -6.24 11.06
C THR A 121 2.74 -5.00 10.15
N GLY A 122 3.35 -5.07 8.96
CA GLY A 122 3.39 -3.93 8.03
C GLY A 122 4.49 -2.91 8.36
N THR A 123 5.48 -3.29 9.16
CA THR A 123 6.63 -2.45 9.51
C THR A 123 7.73 -2.55 8.45
N LEU A 124 8.30 -1.41 8.08
CA LEU A 124 9.54 -1.28 7.33
C LEU A 124 10.67 -0.88 8.28
N VAL A 125 11.68 -1.73 8.37
CA VAL A 125 12.93 -1.45 9.08
C VAL A 125 14.00 -1.10 8.06
N ARG A 126 14.45 0.14 8.06
CA ARG A 126 15.53 0.61 7.20
C ARG A 126 16.80 0.79 8.00
N ILE A 127 17.86 0.14 7.55
CA ILE A 127 19.17 0.18 8.19
C ILE A 127 20.11 0.92 7.26
N THR A 128 20.71 2.01 7.75
CA THR A 128 21.65 2.85 7.00
C THR A 128 22.93 3.04 7.77
N LYS A 129 24.06 3.05 7.07
CA LYS A 129 25.34 3.48 7.64
C LYS A 129 25.32 4.99 7.81
N GLY A 130 25.65 5.44 9.00
CA GLY A 130 25.92 6.82 9.33
C GLY A 130 27.39 6.98 9.69
N SER A 131 27.93 8.15 9.48
CA SER A 131 29.23 8.53 9.99
C SER A 131 29.05 9.52 11.14
N ARG A 132 29.64 9.24 12.28
CA ARG A 132 29.66 10.14 13.42
C ARG A 132 31.08 10.55 13.72
N LEU A 133 31.35 11.84 13.61
CA LEU A 133 32.59 12.40 14.10
C LEU A 133 32.56 12.45 15.64
N ILE A 134 33.35 11.63 16.31
CA ILE A 134 33.55 11.75 17.73
C ILE A 134 34.68 12.77 17.92
N PRO A 135 34.45 13.92 18.58
CA PRO A 135 35.50 14.81 18.95
C PRO A 135 36.44 14.08 19.90
N THR A 136 37.63 13.74 19.46
CA THR A 136 38.64 13.16 20.34
C THR A 136 39.05 14.23 21.35
N ALA A 137 38.68 14.05 22.63
CA ALA A 137 38.94 14.99 23.71
C ALA A 137 40.42 15.03 24.15
N VAL A 138 41.35 14.68 23.26
CA VAL A 138 42.78 14.81 23.52
C VAL A 138 43.28 15.93 22.60
N PRO A 139 43.63 17.12 23.18
CA PRO A 139 44.24 18.16 22.37
C PRO A 139 45.62 17.71 21.95
N SER A 140 45.76 17.34 20.67
CA SER A 140 47.08 17.12 20.05
C SER A 140 47.77 18.47 19.86
N PRO A 141 49.03 18.60 20.23
CA PRO A 141 49.75 19.88 20.17
C PRO A 141 50.13 20.35 18.76
N LYS A 142 49.61 19.70 17.73
CA LYS A 142 49.75 20.10 16.31
C LYS A 142 48.35 20.23 15.70
N GLY A 143 47.79 21.39 15.83
CA GLY A 143 46.64 22.01 15.22
C GLY A 143 45.89 21.28 14.07
N GLY A 144 45.22 20.19 14.35
CA GLY A 144 44.30 19.50 13.50
C GLY A 144 43.37 18.73 14.39
N ALA A 145 42.09 19.11 14.47
CA ALA A 145 41.07 18.31 15.10
C ALA A 145 40.77 17.13 14.14
N GLU A 146 41.58 16.08 14.19
CA GLU A 146 41.26 14.80 13.56
C GLU A 146 40.23 14.12 14.43
N GLY A 147 38.95 14.33 14.10
CA GLY A 147 37.85 13.53 14.65
C GLY A 147 37.95 12.14 14.09
N GLU A 148 37.99 11.14 14.92
CA GLU A 148 37.92 9.73 14.50
C GLU A 148 36.50 9.50 13.94
N GLU A 149 36.41 9.15 12.66
CA GLU A 149 35.16 8.85 11.98
C GLU A 149 34.74 7.43 12.39
N VAL A 150 33.77 7.34 13.28
CA VAL A 150 33.22 6.06 13.71
C VAL A 150 31.97 5.78 12.87
N GLU A 151 31.98 4.64 12.18
CA GLU A 151 30.80 4.15 11.49
C GLU A 151 29.69 3.89 12.53
N ASP A 152 28.56 4.56 12.37
CA ASP A 152 27.36 4.39 13.19
C ASP A 152 26.26 3.77 12.34
N ILE A 153 25.44 2.91 12.94
CA ILE A 153 24.28 2.31 12.28
C ILE A 153 23.03 3.04 12.75
N ARG A 154 22.30 3.60 11.79
CA ARG A 154 21.00 4.21 12.04
C ARG A 154 19.90 3.27 11.61
N ILE A 155 19.03 2.90 12.54
CA ILE A 155 17.83 2.11 12.30
C ILE A 155 16.64 3.05 12.30
N THR A 156 15.86 3.02 11.22
CA THR A 156 14.63 3.77 11.08
C THR A 156 13.48 2.79 10.94
N ILE A 157 12.49 2.89 11.81
CA ILE A 157 11.28 2.09 11.79
C ILE A 157 10.14 2.96 11.25
N SER A 158 9.47 2.48 10.21
CA SER A 158 8.36 3.17 9.55
C SER A 158 7.33 2.17 9.06
N SER A 159 6.21 2.64 8.51
CA SER A 159 5.26 1.77 7.82
C SER A 159 5.77 1.38 6.44
N MET A 160 5.44 0.17 5.99
CA MET A 160 5.63 -0.26 4.60
C MET A 160 4.79 0.61 3.65
N ASP A 161 5.18 0.64 2.37
CA ASP A 161 4.43 1.32 1.32
C ASP A 161 3.01 0.73 1.19
N ALA A 162 2.01 1.60 0.95
CA ALA A 162 0.60 1.21 0.86
C ALA A 162 0.34 0.10 -0.16
N ASN A 163 1.02 0.15 -1.33
CA ASN A 163 0.93 -0.90 -2.34
C ASN A 163 1.30 -2.29 -1.79
N LYS A 164 2.39 -2.36 -1.02
CA LYS A 164 2.86 -3.60 -0.40
C LYS A 164 1.87 -4.06 0.67
N LEU A 165 1.41 -3.15 1.53
CA LEU A 165 0.40 -3.48 2.54
C LEU A 165 -0.85 -4.10 1.90
N LEU A 166 -1.38 -3.50 0.83
CA LEU A 166 -2.55 -4.00 0.13
C LEU A 166 -2.32 -5.37 -0.53
N VAL A 167 -1.12 -5.62 -1.09
CA VAL A 167 -0.75 -6.93 -1.66
C VAL A 167 -0.78 -8.03 -0.61
N PHE A 168 -0.32 -7.73 0.61
CA PHE A 168 -0.37 -8.67 1.74
C PHE A 168 -1.72 -8.68 2.48
N GLY A 169 -2.73 -7.94 2.00
CA GLY A 169 -4.03 -7.83 2.64
C GLY A 169 -3.99 -7.13 4.00
N LEU A 170 -2.96 -6.32 4.25
CA LEU A 170 -2.81 -5.55 5.47
C LEU A 170 -3.55 -4.22 5.39
N PRO A 171 -4.19 -3.79 6.48
CA PRO A 171 -4.96 -2.55 6.48
C PRO A 171 -4.05 -1.31 6.52
N LEU A 172 -4.49 -0.25 5.84
CA LEU A 172 -3.86 1.07 5.87
C LEU A 172 -4.32 1.88 7.10
N ASP A 173 -3.41 2.62 7.71
CA ASP A 173 -3.75 3.51 8.83
C ASP A 173 -4.40 4.81 8.32
N LEU A 174 -5.68 5.03 8.66
CA LEU A 174 -6.43 6.23 8.29
C LEU A 174 -5.73 7.54 8.71
N ASN A 175 -4.95 7.50 9.77
CA ASN A 175 -4.28 8.69 10.29
C ASN A 175 -2.95 9.02 9.58
N ARG A 176 -2.42 8.08 8.78
CA ARG A 176 -1.11 8.22 8.13
C ARG A 176 -1.16 8.16 6.61
N VAL A 177 -2.16 7.47 6.06
CA VAL A 177 -2.31 7.24 4.63
C VAL A 177 -2.40 8.54 3.83
N SER A 178 -1.76 8.59 2.67
CA SER A 178 -1.80 9.73 1.74
C SER A 178 -3.05 9.71 0.86
N VAL A 179 -3.32 10.80 0.15
CA VAL A 179 -4.42 10.88 -0.85
C VAL A 179 -4.17 9.86 -1.97
N GLU A 180 -2.93 9.78 -2.43
CA GLU A 180 -2.49 8.89 -3.50
C GLU A 180 -2.68 7.43 -3.10
N ASP A 181 -2.29 7.07 -1.87
CA ASP A 181 -2.45 5.70 -1.35
C ASP A 181 -3.91 5.32 -1.17
N LEU A 182 -4.76 6.25 -0.74
CA LEU A 182 -6.21 6.04 -0.65
C LEU A 182 -6.82 5.71 -2.01
N CYS A 183 -6.32 6.32 -3.09
CA CYS A 183 -6.79 6.06 -4.45
C CYS A 183 -6.46 4.66 -4.97
N LEU A 184 -5.55 3.93 -4.32
CA LEU A 184 -5.27 2.53 -4.64
C LEU A 184 -6.42 1.59 -4.25
N ILE A 185 -7.29 2.03 -3.33
CA ILE A 185 -8.38 1.20 -2.81
C ILE A 185 -9.59 1.29 -3.76
N PRO A 186 -10.12 0.14 -4.22
CA PRO A 186 -11.30 0.12 -5.08
C PRO A 186 -12.49 0.85 -4.44
N GLY A 187 -13.05 1.82 -5.16
CA GLY A 187 -14.17 2.63 -4.69
C GLY A 187 -13.80 3.94 -3.99
N ILE A 188 -12.51 4.23 -3.85
CA ILE A 188 -12.01 5.52 -3.40
C ILE A 188 -11.33 6.22 -4.59
N GLY A 189 -11.95 7.29 -5.08
CA GLY A 189 -11.35 8.19 -6.06
C GLY A 189 -10.81 9.45 -5.38
N ASP A 190 -10.11 10.29 -6.14
CA ASP A 190 -9.42 11.49 -5.66
C ASP A 190 -10.32 12.40 -4.80
N SER A 191 -11.57 12.64 -5.22
CA SER A 191 -12.52 13.45 -4.44
C SER A 191 -12.81 12.88 -3.06
N LEU A 192 -13.02 11.56 -2.96
CA LEU A 192 -13.31 10.91 -1.68
C LEU A 192 -12.06 10.79 -0.81
N ALA A 193 -10.90 10.55 -1.41
CA ALA A 193 -9.62 10.52 -0.72
C ALA A 193 -9.34 11.86 -0.04
N ARG A 194 -9.59 12.99 -0.74
CA ARG A 194 -9.45 14.34 -0.17
C ARG A 194 -10.44 14.60 0.98
N GLU A 195 -11.68 14.13 0.87
CA GLU A 195 -12.66 14.26 1.96
C GLU A 195 -12.23 13.48 3.22
N ILE A 196 -11.62 12.30 3.05
CA ILE A 196 -11.06 11.51 4.17
C ILE A 196 -9.92 12.28 4.85
N VAL A 197 -8.98 12.82 4.06
CA VAL A 197 -7.85 13.60 4.59
C VAL A 197 -8.34 14.88 5.27
N THR A 198 -9.27 15.61 4.66
CA THR A 198 -9.88 16.82 5.24
C THR A 198 -10.58 16.51 6.57
N TYR A 199 -11.30 15.39 6.65
CA TYR A 199 -11.92 14.94 7.91
C TYR A 199 -10.87 14.71 8.99
N ARG A 200 -9.77 14.00 8.65
CA ARG A 200 -8.64 13.75 9.55
C ARG A 200 -8.04 15.04 10.10
N GLU A 201 -7.80 16.01 9.24
CA GLU A 201 -7.18 17.29 9.62
C GLU A 201 -8.09 18.16 10.47
N THR A 202 -9.39 18.18 10.17
CA THR A 202 -10.38 19.00 10.92
C THR A 202 -10.76 18.40 12.27
N ARG A 203 -10.56 17.09 12.49
CA ARG A 203 -11.00 16.36 13.69
C ARG A 203 -9.86 15.81 14.55
N THR A 204 -8.62 16.25 14.33
CA THR A 204 -7.43 15.72 15.03
C THR A 204 -7.24 14.22 14.85
N GLY A 205 -7.61 13.69 13.68
CA GLY A 205 -7.49 12.29 13.33
C GLY A 205 -8.77 11.47 13.54
N PHE A 206 -8.71 10.23 13.07
CA PHE A 206 -9.71 9.20 13.32
C PHE A 206 -9.42 8.49 14.65
N ARG A 207 -10.42 8.28 15.46
CA ARG A 207 -10.32 7.49 16.71
C ARG A 207 -10.69 6.02 16.49
N SER A 208 -11.48 5.76 15.48
CA SER A 208 -11.90 4.42 15.07
C SER A 208 -12.20 4.38 13.56
N VAL A 209 -12.12 3.19 12.96
CA VAL A 209 -12.52 2.99 11.56
C VAL A 209 -14.00 3.33 11.35
N GLY A 210 -14.82 3.17 12.39
CA GLY A 210 -16.27 3.50 12.37
C GLY A 210 -16.57 4.96 12.06
N GLU A 211 -15.65 5.88 12.40
CA GLU A 211 -15.80 7.31 12.12
C GLU A 211 -15.76 7.66 10.62
N MET A 212 -15.30 6.74 9.77
CA MET A 212 -15.39 6.92 8.31
C MET A 212 -16.82 7.21 7.84
N LYS A 213 -17.84 6.76 8.55
CA LYS A 213 -19.24 7.05 8.22
C LYS A 213 -19.58 8.54 8.29
N ASN A 214 -18.79 9.31 9.04
CA ASN A 214 -18.97 10.75 9.18
C ASN A 214 -18.29 11.54 8.04
N VAL A 215 -17.51 10.86 7.21
CA VAL A 215 -16.88 11.49 6.03
C VAL A 215 -17.91 11.69 4.94
N LYS A 216 -17.94 12.89 4.36
CA LYS A 216 -18.86 13.20 3.25
C LYS A 216 -18.62 12.23 2.08
N GLY A 217 -19.68 11.56 1.65
CA GLY A 217 -19.63 10.59 0.56
C GLY A 217 -19.40 9.14 1.00
N ILE A 218 -19.26 8.86 2.31
CA ILE A 218 -19.21 7.51 2.87
C ILE A 218 -20.49 7.22 3.65
N GLY A 219 -21.45 6.59 2.97
CA GLY A 219 -22.63 6.03 3.62
C GLY A 219 -22.40 4.60 4.12
N GLU A 220 -23.39 4.01 4.77
CA GLU A 220 -23.29 2.66 5.36
C GLU A 220 -22.80 1.61 4.37
N LYS A 221 -23.38 1.56 3.15
CA LYS A 221 -23.00 0.58 2.13
C LYS A 221 -21.50 0.69 1.75
N LYS A 222 -21.02 1.92 1.56
CA LYS A 222 -19.63 2.17 1.20
C LYS A 222 -18.68 1.86 2.37
N TYR A 223 -19.07 2.23 3.58
CA TYR A 223 -18.34 1.88 4.79
C TYR A 223 -18.16 0.37 4.95
N GLN A 224 -19.21 -0.43 4.77
CA GLN A 224 -19.12 -1.89 4.88
C GLN A 224 -18.13 -2.50 3.86
N ALA A 225 -18.06 -1.92 2.65
CA ALA A 225 -17.10 -2.35 1.61
C ALA A 225 -15.66 -1.94 1.92
N LEU A 226 -15.46 -0.82 2.61
CA LEU A 226 -14.14 -0.23 2.82
C LEU A 226 -13.49 -0.56 4.17
N LYS A 227 -14.27 -0.88 5.19
CA LYS A 227 -13.78 -1.02 6.58
C LYS A 227 -12.64 -2.01 6.77
N SER A 228 -12.56 -3.05 5.92
CA SER A 228 -11.51 -4.07 6.00
C SER A 228 -10.14 -3.59 5.50
N PHE A 229 -10.12 -2.53 4.70
CA PHE A 229 -8.88 -1.95 4.19
C PHE A 229 -8.21 -0.99 5.18
N PHE A 230 -8.86 -0.70 6.31
CA PHE A 230 -8.41 0.35 7.20
C PHE A 230 -8.24 -0.10 8.64
N THR A 231 -7.26 0.51 9.26
CA THR A 231 -7.02 0.48 10.71
C THR A 231 -6.84 1.90 11.23
N VAL A 232 -6.85 2.04 12.54
CA VAL A 232 -6.50 3.28 13.23
C VAL A 232 -5.50 2.90 14.32
N SER A 233 -4.24 3.29 14.14
CA SER A 233 -3.24 3.17 15.18
C SER A 233 -3.50 4.22 16.26
N LYS A 234 -3.21 3.86 17.51
CA LYS A 234 -3.19 4.84 18.61
C LYS A 234 -2.15 5.92 18.26
N PRO A 235 -2.44 7.21 18.53
CA PRO A 235 -1.46 8.25 18.33
C PRO A 235 -0.19 7.86 19.11
N TYR A 236 0.93 7.72 18.41
CA TYR A 236 2.22 7.53 19.02
C TYR A 236 2.47 8.75 19.91
N LYS A 237 2.57 8.54 21.23
CA LYS A 237 3.09 9.56 22.12
C LYS A 237 4.54 9.77 21.72
N THR A 238 4.82 10.82 21.01
CA THR A 238 6.17 11.35 20.90
C THR A 238 6.55 11.86 22.30
N ASP A 239 7.19 11.01 23.08
CA ASP A 239 7.90 11.45 24.28
C ASP A 239 9.11 12.29 23.80
N HIS A 240 8.83 13.54 23.47
CA HIS A 240 9.86 14.56 23.40
C HIS A 240 10.32 14.87 24.84
N SER A 241 11.05 13.95 25.44
CA SER A 241 11.90 14.29 26.59
C SER A 241 13.20 14.88 26.05
N GLY A 242 13.08 16.01 25.36
CA GLY A 242 14.18 16.93 25.17
C GLY A 242 14.35 17.74 26.43
N GLY A 243 15.01 17.15 27.42
CA GLY A 243 15.56 17.92 28.54
C GLY A 243 16.63 18.86 28.00
N GLY A 244 16.31 20.14 27.81
CA GLY A 244 17.29 21.19 27.69
C GLY A 244 17.93 21.39 29.09
N PRO A 245 19.25 21.57 29.18
CA PRO A 245 19.87 22.00 30.41
C PRO A 245 19.59 23.50 30.62
N GLU A 246 19.13 23.85 31.82
CA GLU A 246 19.27 25.21 32.35
C GLU A 246 20.74 25.48 32.69
#